data_974eaeb4978f673aad80b7d5fbf0a55f
#
_entry.id   974eaeb4978f673aad80b7d5fbf0a55f
#
_cell.length_a   1.000
_cell.length_b   1.000
_cell.length_c   1.000
_cell.angle_alpha   90.00
_cell.angle_beta   90.00
_cell.angle_gamma   90.00
#
_symmetry.space_group_name_H-M   'P 1'
#
loop_
_entity.id
_entity.type
_entity.pdbx_description
1 polymer ?
#
loop_
_entity_poly.entity_id
_entity_poly.type
_entity_poly.pdbx_seq_one_letter_code
_entity_poly.pdbx_strand_id
1 'polypeptide(L)'
;MNPAKAFLKAISSLRLTVVLFALSIVLILAGTLAQTNSGIWTVVDQYFRSIYVAIPFQIFIPRKVATIPGVFPFPGGLTLGVLLFVNLLAAHLVRFKLTWKRAGIILAHAGVLLLLVGEFVTGAFAKEGNMSIVEGGTANYVEDIRTSELAIIDPSGSTDDLVVAIPQSFLEDSGIISNSLLPFDVAVVRWMGNSGLLGPMQQKPPGLPTATAGRGLQISAAPIPAANGVDGNTVDVPSAYITLSKAGKSLGTYLVSVHPQVGTQEVVVDGKPYLIELRFERHYKPYSMKLIDFRHDKFVGTEMARNFSSHVQLTDPTRSVDREVYISMNQPLRYAGETFYQSSFMQGDKGTILQVVKNPGWLIPYISCSLVTLGLLVHFGIRLTASIRRKLA
;
A
#
# COMPACT_ATOMS: atom_id res chain seq x y z
N MET A 1 -14.87 -7.45 46.58
CA MET A 1 -14.65 -6.44 45.49
C MET A 1 -15.18 -7.06 44.21
N ASN A 2 -16.03 -6.37 43.48
CA ASN A 2 -16.57 -6.93 42.21
C ASN A 2 -15.40 -7.26 41.27
N PRO A 3 -15.30 -8.51 40.74
CA PRO A 3 -14.18 -8.95 39.90
C PRO A 3 -13.97 -8.05 38.67
N ALA A 4 -15.04 -7.51 38.10
CA ALA A 4 -14.95 -6.56 36.99
C ALA A 4 -14.25 -5.24 37.38
N LYS A 5 -14.48 -4.71 38.61
CA LYS A 5 -13.79 -3.54 39.09
C LYS A 5 -12.31 -3.79 39.40
N ALA A 6 -11.97 -4.99 39.86
CA ALA A 6 -10.57 -5.38 40.10
C ALA A 6 -9.82 -5.49 38.75
N PHE A 7 -10.42 -6.09 37.76
CA PHE A 7 -9.88 -6.21 36.40
C PHE A 7 -9.66 -4.84 35.73
N LEU A 8 -10.68 -3.98 35.74
CA LEU A 8 -10.56 -2.60 35.22
C LEU A 8 -9.46 -1.80 35.94
N LYS A 9 -9.31 -1.98 37.25
CA LYS A 9 -8.26 -1.31 38.03
C LYS A 9 -6.85 -1.82 37.62
N ALA A 10 -6.70 -3.11 37.33
CA ALA A 10 -5.44 -3.67 36.87
C ALA A 10 -5.08 -3.16 35.47
N ILE A 11 -6.04 -3.18 34.52
CA ILE A 11 -5.85 -2.69 33.15
C ILE A 11 -5.54 -1.18 33.12
N SER A 12 -6.18 -0.38 33.97
CA SER A 12 -5.94 1.08 34.06
C SER A 12 -4.63 1.44 34.80
N SER A 13 -3.74 0.49 35.02
CA SER A 13 -2.51 0.69 35.79
C SER A 13 -1.45 1.49 35.02
N LEU A 14 -0.88 2.53 35.64
CA LEU A 14 0.24 3.28 35.07
C LEU A 14 1.49 2.38 34.89
N ARG A 15 1.68 1.38 35.76
CA ARG A 15 2.77 0.42 35.61
C ARG A 15 2.64 -0.37 34.31
N LEU A 16 1.41 -0.77 33.97
CA LEU A 16 1.14 -1.45 32.68
C LEU A 16 1.45 -0.51 31.51
N THR A 17 1.04 0.77 31.58
CA THR A 17 1.36 1.77 30.55
C THR A 17 2.86 1.86 30.29
N VAL A 18 3.67 1.95 31.36
CA VAL A 18 5.14 2.06 31.27
C VAL A 18 5.74 0.80 30.64
N VAL A 19 5.27 -0.39 31.04
CA VAL A 19 5.72 -1.66 30.43
C VAL A 19 5.38 -1.72 28.95
N LEU A 20 4.15 -1.36 28.57
CA LEU A 20 3.73 -1.35 27.17
C LEU A 20 4.54 -0.38 26.33
N PHE A 21 4.86 0.81 26.84
CA PHE A 21 5.76 1.75 26.16
C PHE A 21 7.18 1.19 26.01
N ALA A 22 7.73 0.57 27.05
CA ALA A 22 9.06 -0.05 26.97
C ALA A 22 9.09 -1.16 25.90
N LEU A 23 8.07 -2.02 25.86
CA LEU A 23 7.93 -3.03 24.80
C LEU A 23 7.78 -2.40 23.42
N SER A 24 6.99 -1.32 23.30
CA SER A 24 6.83 -0.60 22.03
C SER A 24 8.16 0.00 21.52
N ILE A 25 8.98 0.55 22.42
CA ILE A 25 10.31 1.07 22.06
C ILE A 25 11.21 -0.05 21.53
N VAL A 26 11.20 -1.23 22.18
CA VAL A 26 11.96 -2.38 21.72
C VAL A 26 11.47 -2.85 20.34
N LEU A 27 10.15 -2.92 20.14
CA LEU A 27 9.57 -3.31 18.85
C LEU A 27 9.94 -2.30 17.74
N ILE A 28 9.86 -1.00 18.01
CA ILE A 28 10.24 0.05 17.04
C ILE A 28 11.73 -0.07 16.68
N LEU A 29 12.59 -0.24 17.68
CA LEU A 29 14.02 -0.44 17.45
C LEU A 29 14.28 -1.68 16.58
N ALA A 30 13.67 -2.81 16.94
CA ALA A 30 13.82 -4.05 16.19
C ALA A 30 13.29 -3.90 14.74
N GLY A 31 12.11 -3.30 14.56
CA GLY A 31 11.55 -3.02 13.25
C GLY A 31 12.43 -2.09 12.42
N THR A 32 12.97 -1.02 13.01
CA THR A 32 13.88 -0.10 12.32
C THR A 32 15.15 -0.81 11.84
N LEU A 33 15.74 -1.66 12.67
CA LEU A 33 16.91 -2.45 12.28
C LEU A 33 16.58 -3.49 11.21
N ALA A 34 15.41 -4.13 11.31
CA ALA A 34 14.96 -5.13 10.34
C ALA A 34 14.72 -4.56 8.95
N GLN A 35 14.34 -3.28 8.83
CA GLN A 35 14.12 -2.62 7.53
C GLN A 35 15.33 -2.70 6.60
N THR A 36 16.54 -2.67 7.14
CA THR A 36 17.77 -2.73 6.34
C THR A 36 17.94 -4.06 5.59
N ASN A 37 17.31 -5.13 6.07
CA ASN A 37 17.43 -6.48 5.48
C ASN A 37 16.12 -6.95 4.81
N SER A 38 14.96 -6.60 5.40
CA SER A 38 13.66 -7.14 4.96
C SER A 38 12.79 -6.11 4.25
N GLY A 39 13.23 -4.84 4.22
CA GLY A 39 12.50 -3.73 3.62
C GLY A 39 11.31 -3.21 4.44
N ILE A 40 10.80 -2.04 4.03
CA ILE A 40 9.77 -1.32 4.78
C ILE A 40 8.46 -2.10 4.81
N TRP A 41 8.02 -2.62 3.66
CA TRP A 41 6.73 -3.28 3.52
C TRP A 41 6.62 -4.54 4.39
N THR A 42 7.63 -5.41 4.31
CA THR A 42 7.69 -6.65 5.09
C THR A 42 7.72 -6.35 6.59
N VAL A 43 8.47 -5.32 7.00
CA VAL A 43 8.56 -4.94 8.41
C VAL A 43 7.23 -4.37 8.92
N VAL A 44 6.56 -3.52 8.13
CA VAL A 44 5.24 -2.98 8.52
C VAL A 44 4.26 -4.11 8.76
N ASP A 45 4.19 -5.09 7.87
CA ASP A 45 3.25 -6.20 7.98
C ASP A 45 3.64 -7.18 9.09
N GLN A 46 4.91 -7.57 9.19
CA GLN A 46 5.37 -8.59 10.14
C GLN A 46 5.56 -8.06 11.57
N TYR A 47 6.00 -6.80 11.75
CA TYR A 47 6.30 -6.24 13.07
C TYR A 47 5.15 -5.39 13.62
N PHE A 48 4.57 -4.52 12.78
CA PHE A 48 3.63 -3.51 13.28
C PHE A 48 2.16 -3.88 13.09
N ARG A 49 1.80 -4.57 12.01
CA ARG A 49 0.42 -5.01 11.73
C ARG A 49 0.10 -6.42 12.23
N SER A 50 1.05 -7.08 12.89
CA SER A 50 0.91 -8.44 13.39
C SER A 50 0.49 -8.47 14.86
N ILE A 51 -0.11 -9.60 15.27
CA ILE A 51 -0.41 -9.89 16.67
C ILE A 51 0.89 -10.23 17.41
N TYR A 52 1.77 -10.97 16.74
CA TYR A 52 3.05 -11.38 17.29
C TYR A 52 4.12 -11.40 16.19
N VAL A 53 5.38 -11.22 16.57
CA VAL A 53 6.52 -11.25 15.65
C VAL A 53 7.63 -12.13 16.22
N ALA A 54 8.26 -12.92 15.34
CA ALA A 54 9.48 -13.66 15.65
C ALA A 54 10.68 -12.79 15.24
N ILE A 55 11.33 -12.15 16.21
CA ILE A 55 12.44 -11.23 15.98
C ILE A 55 13.75 -12.01 15.85
N PRO A 56 14.43 -12.02 14.69
CA PRO A 56 15.73 -12.69 14.54
C PRO A 56 16.82 -11.98 15.34
N PHE A 57 17.64 -12.71 16.07
CA PHE A 57 18.81 -12.13 16.76
C PHE A 57 19.80 -11.45 15.78
N GLN A 58 19.81 -11.91 14.53
CA GLN A 58 20.67 -11.37 13.48
C GLN A 58 20.47 -9.89 13.18
N ILE A 59 19.29 -9.31 13.47
CA ILE A 59 19.04 -7.90 13.17
C ILE A 59 19.88 -6.94 14.03
N PHE A 60 20.31 -7.38 15.21
CA PHE A 60 21.13 -6.59 16.13
C PHE A 60 22.62 -6.61 15.82
N ILE A 61 23.04 -7.54 14.96
CA ILE A 61 24.46 -7.73 14.64
C ILE A 61 24.60 -7.85 13.11
N PRO A 62 25.44 -6.99 12.49
CA PRO A 62 25.69 -7.09 11.05
C PRO A 62 26.22 -8.46 10.65
N ARG A 63 25.71 -9.06 9.56
CA ARG A 63 26.17 -10.36 9.04
C ARG A 63 27.66 -10.42 8.74
N LYS A 64 28.28 -9.26 8.48
CA LYS A 64 29.74 -9.16 8.28
C LYS A 64 30.55 -9.43 9.54
N VAL A 65 29.94 -9.29 10.72
CA VAL A 65 30.60 -9.52 12.01
C VAL A 65 30.38 -10.96 12.49
N ALA A 66 29.14 -11.43 12.50
CA ALA A 66 28.78 -12.79 12.89
C ALA A 66 27.44 -13.20 12.32
N THR A 67 27.28 -14.51 12.06
CA THR A 67 25.98 -15.13 11.76
C THR A 67 25.41 -15.71 13.04
N ILE A 68 24.29 -15.13 13.51
CA ILE A 68 23.64 -15.56 14.76
C ILE A 68 22.30 -16.20 14.42
N PRO A 69 22.16 -17.51 14.62
CA PRO A 69 20.90 -18.19 14.40
C PRO A 69 19.92 -17.93 15.56
N GLY A 70 18.63 -18.12 15.26
CA GLY A 70 17.56 -18.07 16.25
C GLY A 70 16.72 -16.80 16.18
N VAL A 71 15.54 -16.93 16.75
CA VAL A 71 14.51 -15.90 16.84
C VAL A 71 13.92 -15.92 18.25
N PHE A 72 13.41 -14.80 18.72
CA PHE A 72 12.63 -14.76 19.95
C PHE A 72 11.23 -14.20 19.68
N PRO A 73 10.18 -14.76 20.30
CA PRO A 73 8.81 -14.29 20.14
C PRO A 73 8.63 -12.95 20.86
N PHE A 74 7.95 -12.04 20.22
CA PHE A 74 7.67 -10.72 20.78
C PHE A 74 6.25 -10.26 20.40
N PRO A 75 5.54 -9.50 21.25
CA PRO A 75 4.23 -8.97 20.88
C PRO A 75 4.36 -8.00 19.70
N GLY A 76 3.54 -8.20 18.69
CA GLY A 76 3.50 -7.33 17.51
C GLY A 76 2.83 -5.98 17.80
N GLY A 77 2.95 -5.06 16.86
CA GLY A 77 2.45 -3.69 17.00
C GLY A 77 0.94 -3.62 17.18
N LEU A 78 0.17 -4.50 16.53
CA LEU A 78 -1.28 -4.57 16.72
C LEU A 78 -1.63 -4.92 18.18
N THR A 79 -0.95 -5.89 18.77
CA THR A 79 -1.18 -6.28 20.17
C THR A 79 -0.83 -5.14 21.12
N LEU A 80 0.35 -4.53 20.96
CA LEU A 80 0.78 -3.42 21.81
C LEU A 80 -0.13 -2.20 21.66
N GLY A 81 -0.54 -1.87 20.42
CA GLY A 81 -1.45 -0.77 20.15
C GLY A 81 -2.83 -0.97 20.77
N VAL A 82 -3.41 -2.16 20.64
CA VAL A 82 -4.71 -2.48 21.25
C VAL A 82 -4.61 -2.44 22.79
N LEU A 83 -3.55 -3.00 23.36
CA LEU A 83 -3.36 -2.98 24.81
C LEU A 83 -3.15 -1.55 25.34
N LEU A 84 -2.40 -0.69 24.64
CA LEU A 84 -2.24 0.72 25.00
C LEU A 84 -3.57 1.47 24.87
N PHE A 85 -4.34 1.25 23.83
CA PHE A 85 -5.66 1.83 23.65
C PHE A 85 -6.61 1.47 24.79
N VAL A 86 -6.71 0.18 25.11
CA VAL A 86 -7.57 -0.33 26.19
C VAL A 86 -7.09 0.18 27.56
N ASN A 87 -5.78 0.20 27.79
CA ASN A 87 -5.20 0.73 29.02
C ASN A 87 -5.54 2.23 29.21
N LEU A 88 -5.37 3.05 28.17
CA LEU A 88 -5.64 4.48 28.22
C LEU A 88 -7.14 4.76 28.39
N LEU A 89 -8.00 4.03 27.68
CA LEU A 89 -9.45 4.13 27.80
C LEU A 89 -9.90 3.75 29.22
N ALA A 90 -9.42 2.62 29.75
CA ALA A 90 -9.73 2.19 31.11
C ALA A 90 -9.25 3.18 32.17
N ALA A 91 -8.06 3.79 31.97
CA ALA A 91 -7.57 4.83 32.85
C ALA A 91 -8.51 6.04 32.89
N HIS A 92 -9.08 6.44 31.74
CA HIS A 92 -10.04 7.54 31.67
C HIS A 92 -11.34 7.21 32.39
N LEU A 93 -11.87 6.01 32.19
CA LEU A 93 -13.13 5.58 32.80
C LEU A 93 -13.02 5.39 34.33
N VAL A 94 -11.87 4.94 34.82
CA VAL A 94 -11.72 4.52 36.22
C VAL A 94 -11.03 5.60 37.12
N ARG A 95 -10.05 6.32 36.57
CA ARG A 95 -9.15 7.18 37.36
C ARG A 95 -9.36 8.67 37.12
N PHE A 96 -9.87 9.08 35.99
CA PHE A 96 -10.03 10.49 35.70
C PHE A 96 -11.38 11.00 36.20
N LYS A 97 -11.32 12.04 37.04
CA LYS A 97 -12.50 12.84 37.42
C LYS A 97 -12.59 14.01 36.43
N LEU A 98 -13.77 14.21 35.86
CA LEU A 98 -14.03 15.37 35.00
C LEU A 98 -14.03 16.61 35.83
N THR A 99 -12.93 17.34 35.84
CA THR A 99 -12.78 18.61 36.56
C THR A 99 -12.06 19.60 35.67
N TRP A 100 -12.39 20.90 35.79
CA TRP A 100 -11.73 21.95 35.02
C TRP A 100 -10.19 21.92 35.13
N LYS A 101 -9.67 21.62 36.32
CA LYS A 101 -8.22 21.50 36.57
C LYS A 101 -7.53 20.38 35.77
N ARG A 102 -8.30 19.40 35.28
CA ARG A 102 -7.81 18.25 34.52
C ARG A 102 -8.23 18.29 33.04
N ALA A 103 -8.99 19.31 32.63
CA ALA A 103 -9.52 19.42 31.26
C ALA A 103 -8.43 19.28 30.20
N GLY A 104 -7.28 19.94 30.40
CA GLY A 104 -6.17 19.88 29.47
C GLY A 104 -5.60 18.46 29.27
N ILE A 105 -5.42 17.70 30.37
CA ILE A 105 -4.94 16.31 30.30
C ILE A 105 -5.98 15.42 29.60
N ILE A 106 -7.27 15.58 29.93
CA ILE A 106 -8.35 14.80 29.32
C ILE A 106 -8.41 15.05 27.82
N LEU A 107 -8.31 16.32 27.42
CA LEU A 107 -8.34 16.71 26.01
C LEU A 107 -7.13 16.16 25.23
N ALA A 108 -5.93 16.24 25.80
CA ALA A 108 -4.73 15.69 25.19
C ALA A 108 -4.82 14.17 25.01
N HIS A 109 -5.29 13.45 26.03
CA HIS A 109 -5.46 11.99 25.92
C HIS A 109 -6.60 11.60 24.96
N ALA A 110 -7.69 12.39 24.88
CA ALA A 110 -8.75 12.18 23.90
C ALA A 110 -8.19 12.30 22.45
N GLY A 111 -7.31 13.29 22.23
CA GLY A 111 -6.59 13.41 20.96
C GLY A 111 -5.71 12.21 20.66
N VAL A 112 -4.97 11.66 21.64
CA VAL A 112 -4.15 10.45 21.46
C VAL A 112 -5.03 9.23 21.15
N LEU A 113 -6.15 9.04 21.87
CA LEU A 113 -7.10 7.97 21.58
C LEU A 113 -7.65 8.07 20.15
N LEU A 114 -7.98 9.30 19.73
CA LEU A 114 -8.46 9.55 18.37
C LEU A 114 -7.38 9.26 17.32
N LEU A 115 -6.09 9.53 17.59
CA LEU A 115 -4.97 9.15 16.74
C LEU A 115 -4.88 7.63 16.55
N LEU A 116 -4.99 6.87 17.65
CA LEU A 116 -4.97 5.40 17.57
C LEU A 116 -6.15 4.84 16.77
N VAL A 117 -7.34 5.42 16.94
CA VAL A 117 -8.51 5.08 16.10
C VAL A 117 -8.26 5.45 14.64
N GLY A 118 -7.67 6.62 14.39
CA GLY A 118 -7.33 7.08 13.05
C GLY A 118 -6.35 6.16 12.33
N GLU A 119 -5.32 5.69 13.03
CA GLU A 119 -4.36 4.72 12.48
C GLU A 119 -5.05 3.40 12.14
N PHE A 120 -5.91 2.91 13.03
CA PHE A 120 -6.70 1.70 12.73
C PHE A 120 -7.60 1.89 11.50
N VAL A 121 -8.31 3.02 11.39
CA VAL A 121 -9.18 3.32 10.23
C VAL A 121 -8.34 3.43 8.94
N THR A 122 -7.21 4.13 8.99
CA THR A 122 -6.30 4.24 7.83
C THR A 122 -5.74 2.88 7.45
N GLY A 123 -5.21 2.12 8.40
CA GLY A 123 -4.63 0.80 8.13
C GLY A 123 -5.62 -0.23 7.57
N ALA A 124 -6.91 -0.13 7.97
CA ALA A 124 -7.94 -1.07 7.52
C ALA A 124 -8.64 -0.66 6.21
N PHE A 125 -8.76 0.63 5.93
CA PHE A 125 -9.64 1.13 4.86
C PHE A 125 -8.96 2.02 3.82
N ALA A 126 -7.73 2.48 4.05
CA ALA A 126 -7.01 3.24 3.04
C ALA A 126 -6.64 2.35 1.86
N LYS A 127 -6.83 2.88 0.66
CA LYS A 127 -6.40 2.28 -0.60
C LYS A 127 -5.49 3.26 -1.32
N GLU A 128 -4.42 2.73 -1.86
CA GLU A 128 -3.43 3.49 -2.62
C GLU A 128 -3.22 2.84 -3.98
N GLY A 129 -2.99 3.65 -4.99
CA GLY A 129 -2.68 3.18 -6.32
C GLY A 129 -2.08 4.31 -7.16
N ASN A 130 -1.75 4.02 -8.38
CA ASN A 130 -1.17 4.95 -9.33
C ASN A 130 -2.11 5.19 -10.52
N MET A 131 -2.24 6.43 -10.92
CA MET A 131 -2.86 6.81 -12.19
C MET A 131 -1.77 7.34 -13.10
N SER A 132 -1.45 6.57 -14.14
CA SER A 132 -0.44 6.90 -15.13
C SER A 132 -1.09 7.51 -16.35
N ILE A 133 -0.66 8.70 -16.77
CA ILE A 133 -1.24 9.41 -17.91
C ILE A 133 -0.12 9.92 -18.82
N VAL A 134 -0.12 9.46 -20.07
CA VAL A 134 0.77 10.00 -21.11
C VAL A 134 0.29 11.38 -21.53
N GLU A 135 1.18 12.28 -21.88
CA GLU A 135 0.81 13.63 -22.36
C GLU A 135 -0.12 13.55 -23.59
N GLY A 136 -1.21 14.30 -23.54
CA GLY A 136 -2.31 14.20 -24.50
C GLY A 136 -3.27 13.03 -24.28
N GLY A 137 -2.91 12.05 -23.47
CA GLY A 137 -3.72 10.87 -23.15
C GLY A 137 -4.76 11.12 -22.06
N THR A 138 -5.67 10.15 -21.90
CA THR A 138 -6.74 10.17 -20.89
C THR A 138 -6.74 8.86 -20.11
N ALA A 139 -6.87 8.94 -18.78
CA ALA A 139 -7.05 7.78 -17.91
C ALA A 139 -8.32 7.92 -17.07
N ASN A 140 -9.02 6.81 -16.88
CA ASN A 140 -10.20 6.69 -16.03
C ASN A 140 -10.08 5.54 -15.02
N TYR A 141 -8.87 5.07 -14.73
CA TYR A 141 -8.60 4.00 -13.77
C TYR A 141 -7.36 4.31 -12.92
N VAL A 142 -7.33 3.68 -11.77
CA VAL A 142 -6.19 3.66 -10.86
C VAL A 142 -5.69 2.23 -10.80
N GLU A 143 -4.40 2.03 -10.98
CA GLU A 143 -3.74 0.74 -10.85
C GLU A 143 -3.26 0.55 -9.41
N ASP A 144 -3.54 -0.62 -8.83
CA ASP A 144 -2.94 -1.03 -7.57
C ASP A 144 -1.41 -1.09 -7.70
N ILE A 145 -0.69 -0.95 -6.62
CA ILE A 145 0.79 -0.99 -6.64
C ILE A 145 1.37 -2.33 -6.20
N ARG A 146 0.52 -3.29 -5.80
CA ARG A 146 0.95 -4.58 -5.24
C ARG A 146 0.16 -5.76 -5.75
N THR A 147 -1.13 -5.56 -6.02
CA THR A 147 -2.04 -6.61 -6.45
C THR A 147 -2.13 -6.61 -7.97
N SER A 148 -2.03 -7.77 -8.57
CA SER A 148 -2.14 -7.94 -10.02
C SER A 148 -3.37 -8.76 -10.39
N GLU A 149 -3.76 -8.67 -11.66
CA GLU A 149 -4.86 -9.42 -12.25
C GLU A 149 -4.44 -9.95 -13.62
N LEU A 150 -4.93 -11.12 -13.99
CA LEU A 150 -4.86 -11.59 -15.37
C LEU A 150 -6.13 -11.14 -16.09
N ALA A 151 -5.99 -10.18 -16.99
CA ALA A 151 -7.07 -9.67 -17.82
C ALA A 151 -7.17 -10.50 -19.11
N ILE A 152 -8.37 -10.99 -19.40
CA ILE A 152 -8.74 -11.61 -20.66
C ILE A 152 -9.73 -10.66 -21.32
N ILE A 153 -9.33 -10.09 -22.45
CA ILE A 153 -10.01 -8.98 -23.11
C ILE A 153 -10.58 -9.51 -24.43
N ASP A 154 -11.86 -9.31 -24.60
CA ASP A 154 -12.56 -9.51 -25.87
C ASP A 154 -12.72 -8.14 -26.57
N PRO A 155 -11.94 -7.85 -27.61
CA PRO A 155 -11.97 -6.54 -28.29
C PRO A 155 -13.07 -6.46 -29.35
N SER A 156 -14.02 -7.40 -29.42
CA SER A 156 -15.04 -7.42 -30.46
C SER A 156 -16.20 -6.44 -30.25
N GLY A 157 -16.23 -5.73 -29.10
CA GLY A 157 -17.20 -4.68 -28.85
C GLY A 157 -16.99 -3.49 -29.78
N SER A 158 -18.08 -2.79 -30.15
CA SER A 158 -18.00 -1.61 -31.04
C SER A 158 -17.56 -0.34 -30.31
N THR A 159 -17.79 -0.26 -29.00
CA THR A 159 -17.50 0.93 -28.16
C THR A 159 -16.64 0.56 -26.97
N ASP A 160 -16.82 -0.63 -26.41
CA ASP A 160 -16.16 -1.07 -25.19
C ASP A 160 -15.69 -2.51 -25.34
N ASP A 161 -14.56 -2.83 -24.76
CA ASP A 161 -14.04 -4.18 -24.65
C ASP A 161 -14.71 -4.91 -23.47
N LEU A 162 -14.99 -6.20 -23.65
CA LEU A 162 -15.39 -7.06 -22.54
C LEU A 162 -14.14 -7.62 -21.85
N VAL A 163 -13.95 -7.27 -20.59
CA VAL A 163 -12.79 -7.72 -19.81
C VAL A 163 -13.22 -8.66 -18.69
N VAL A 164 -12.64 -9.85 -18.68
CA VAL A 164 -12.72 -10.78 -17.54
C VAL A 164 -11.40 -10.70 -16.79
N ALA A 165 -11.42 -10.12 -15.59
CA ALA A 165 -10.26 -10.00 -14.73
C ALA A 165 -10.23 -11.17 -13.73
N ILE A 166 -9.14 -11.92 -13.71
CA ILE A 166 -8.87 -13.00 -12.77
C ILE A 166 -7.94 -12.45 -11.69
N PRO A 167 -8.38 -12.32 -10.43
CA PRO A 167 -7.58 -11.81 -9.33
C PRO A 167 -6.32 -12.63 -9.06
N GLN A 168 -5.27 -11.98 -8.57
CA GLN A 168 -3.99 -12.60 -8.20
C GLN A 168 -4.15 -13.84 -7.31
N SER A 169 -5.07 -13.82 -6.35
CA SER A 169 -5.29 -14.93 -5.43
C SER A 169 -5.61 -16.26 -6.12
N PHE A 170 -6.28 -16.22 -7.28
CA PHE A 170 -6.51 -17.42 -8.10
C PHE A 170 -5.28 -17.86 -8.88
N LEU A 171 -4.34 -16.95 -9.14
CA LEU A 171 -3.09 -17.26 -9.85
C LEU A 171 -2.01 -17.82 -8.91
N GLU A 172 -2.08 -17.50 -7.62
CA GLU A 172 -1.19 -18.04 -6.59
C GLU A 172 -1.49 -19.49 -6.27
N ASP A 173 -2.76 -19.88 -6.38
CA ASP A 173 -3.20 -21.26 -6.21
C ASP A 173 -3.01 -22.02 -7.53
N SER A 174 -2.10 -22.99 -7.53
CA SER A 174 -1.90 -23.87 -8.69
C SER A 174 -3.18 -24.65 -8.97
N GLY A 175 -3.91 -24.31 -10.02
CA GLY A 175 -5.19 -24.92 -10.37
C GLY A 175 -5.67 -24.56 -11.75
N ILE A 176 -6.83 -25.13 -12.13
CA ILE A 176 -7.52 -24.79 -13.36
C ILE A 176 -8.62 -23.81 -13.03
N ILE A 177 -8.61 -22.67 -13.68
CA ILE A 177 -9.61 -21.62 -13.55
C ILE A 177 -10.55 -21.76 -14.74
N SER A 178 -11.80 -22.15 -14.47
CA SER A 178 -12.87 -22.27 -15.45
C SER A 178 -14.03 -21.37 -15.07
N ASN A 179 -14.53 -20.60 -16.00
CA ASN A 179 -15.67 -19.72 -15.81
C ASN A 179 -16.46 -19.59 -17.12
N SER A 180 -17.76 -19.51 -17.05
CA SER A 180 -18.64 -19.40 -18.23
C SER A 180 -18.41 -18.13 -19.06
N LEU A 181 -17.79 -17.10 -18.47
CA LEU A 181 -17.43 -15.86 -19.17
C LEU A 181 -16.09 -15.97 -19.89
N LEU A 182 -15.30 -17.04 -19.61
CA LEU A 182 -14.02 -17.26 -20.27
C LEU A 182 -14.19 -18.06 -21.56
N PRO A 183 -13.49 -17.71 -22.63
CA PRO A 183 -13.52 -18.46 -23.88
C PRO A 183 -12.72 -19.77 -23.84
N PHE A 184 -11.92 -19.95 -22.76
CA PHE A 184 -11.02 -21.10 -22.52
C PHE A 184 -10.74 -21.25 -21.03
N ASP A 185 -10.27 -22.42 -20.63
CA ASP A 185 -9.79 -22.66 -19.28
C ASP A 185 -8.34 -22.18 -19.13
N VAL A 186 -8.01 -21.66 -17.96
CA VAL A 186 -6.67 -21.18 -17.61
C VAL A 186 -6.08 -22.07 -16.51
N ALA A 187 -5.03 -22.83 -16.84
CA ALA A 187 -4.27 -23.59 -15.86
C ALA A 187 -3.00 -22.85 -15.46
N VAL A 188 -2.85 -22.54 -14.19
CA VAL A 188 -1.65 -21.88 -13.66
C VAL A 188 -0.55 -22.93 -13.46
N VAL A 189 0.49 -22.87 -14.29
CA VAL A 189 1.64 -23.78 -14.22
C VAL A 189 2.63 -23.33 -13.16
N ARG A 190 2.88 -22.01 -13.09
CA ARG A 190 3.77 -21.42 -12.09
C ARG A 190 3.50 -19.94 -11.93
N TRP A 191 3.24 -19.53 -10.72
CA TRP A 191 3.18 -18.15 -10.29
C TRP A 191 4.52 -17.69 -9.70
N MET A 192 4.90 -16.45 -9.95
CA MET A 192 6.09 -15.78 -9.41
C MET A 192 5.69 -14.37 -8.99
N GLY A 193 5.57 -14.13 -7.67
CA GLY A 193 5.16 -12.83 -7.11
C GLY A 193 6.15 -11.71 -7.41
N ASN A 194 7.44 -12.04 -7.58
CA ASN A 194 8.45 -11.16 -8.15
C ASN A 194 9.35 -11.92 -9.11
N SER A 195 9.68 -11.32 -10.24
CA SER A 195 10.40 -12.01 -11.30
C SER A 195 11.33 -11.07 -12.09
N GLY A 196 12.41 -11.64 -12.57
CA GLY A 196 13.29 -11.01 -13.56
C GLY A 196 13.15 -11.69 -14.91
N LEU A 197 13.21 -10.90 -16.00
CA LEU A 197 13.19 -11.45 -17.35
C LEU A 197 14.58 -11.96 -17.76
N LEU A 198 14.58 -13.08 -18.46
CA LEU A 198 15.76 -13.69 -19.05
C LEU A 198 15.64 -13.65 -20.56
N GLY A 199 16.64 -13.07 -21.22
CA GLY A 199 16.74 -13.07 -22.68
C GLY A 199 17.13 -14.43 -23.25
N PRO A 200 17.07 -14.59 -24.61
CA PRO A 200 17.29 -15.88 -25.26
C PRO A 200 18.68 -16.48 -25.06
N MET A 201 19.69 -15.64 -24.78
CA MET A 201 21.07 -16.10 -24.54
C MET A 201 21.41 -16.35 -23.06
N GLN A 202 20.46 -16.07 -22.15
CA GLN A 202 20.68 -16.30 -20.73
C GLN A 202 20.26 -17.72 -20.34
N GLN A 203 21.06 -18.33 -19.48
CA GLN A 203 20.80 -19.70 -19.01
C GLN A 203 19.56 -19.73 -18.10
N LYS A 204 18.58 -20.55 -18.45
CA LYS A 204 17.38 -20.74 -17.62
C LYS A 204 17.71 -21.57 -16.39
N PRO A 205 17.29 -21.13 -15.20
CA PRO A 205 17.36 -21.98 -14.01
C PRO A 205 16.62 -23.29 -14.21
N PRO A 206 17.11 -24.42 -13.64
CA PRO A 206 16.44 -25.72 -13.74
C PRO A 206 15.04 -25.66 -13.12
N GLY A 207 14.08 -26.39 -13.71
CA GLY A 207 12.70 -26.48 -13.23
C GLY A 207 11.79 -25.30 -13.60
N LEU A 208 12.23 -24.38 -14.44
CA LEU A 208 11.32 -23.37 -15.01
C LEU A 208 10.46 -23.99 -16.12
N PRO A 209 9.15 -23.67 -16.17
CA PRO A 209 8.30 -24.07 -17.28
C PRO A 209 8.80 -23.49 -18.60
N THR A 210 8.45 -24.16 -19.70
CA THR A 210 8.73 -23.67 -21.05
C THR A 210 7.44 -23.20 -21.69
N ALA A 211 7.40 -21.96 -22.13
CA ALA A 211 6.30 -21.46 -22.94
C ALA A 211 6.32 -22.09 -24.33
N THR A 212 5.16 -22.42 -24.86
CA THR A 212 4.98 -22.99 -26.17
C THR A 212 4.30 -22.02 -27.16
N ALA A 213 3.90 -20.85 -26.65
CA ALA A 213 3.24 -19.81 -27.43
C ALA A 213 3.58 -18.40 -26.91
N GLY A 214 3.28 -17.40 -27.72
CA GLY A 214 3.39 -16.00 -27.37
C GLY A 214 4.83 -15.51 -27.13
N ARG A 215 4.96 -14.43 -26.35
CA ARG A 215 6.25 -13.80 -26.03
C ARG A 215 7.22 -14.72 -25.29
N GLY A 216 6.67 -15.69 -24.56
CA GLY A 216 7.45 -16.67 -23.81
C GLY A 216 8.35 -17.58 -24.67
N LEU A 217 8.19 -17.59 -25.99
CA LEU A 217 9.10 -18.25 -26.94
C LEU A 217 10.47 -17.58 -27.01
N GLN A 218 10.52 -16.26 -26.79
CA GLN A 218 11.73 -15.44 -26.91
C GLN A 218 12.27 -15.00 -25.54
N ILE A 219 11.40 -14.84 -24.55
CA ILE A 219 11.73 -14.32 -23.21
C ILE A 219 11.27 -15.36 -22.19
N SER A 220 12.04 -15.52 -21.13
CA SER A 220 11.64 -16.34 -19.97
C SER A 220 11.61 -15.47 -18.73
N ALA A 221 10.85 -15.86 -17.70
CA ALA A 221 10.87 -15.22 -16.40
C ALA A 221 11.38 -16.17 -15.34
N ALA A 222 12.19 -15.68 -14.41
CA ALA A 222 12.67 -16.43 -13.26
C ALA A 222 12.33 -15.68 -11.98
N PRO A 223 12.00 -16.42 -10.87
CA PRO A 223 11.70 -15.78 -9.61
C PRO A 223 12.95 -15.10 -9.04
N ILE A 224 12.77 -13.89 -8.52
CA ILE A 224 13.75 -13.13 -7.77
C ILE A 224 13.20 -12.81 -6.37
N PRO A 225 14.05 -12.45 -5.39
CA PRO A 225 13.57 -12.04 -4.07
C PRO A 225 12.55 -10.91 -4.17
N ALA A 226 11.58 -10.88 -3.25
CA ALA A 226 10.61 -9.80 -3.16
C ALA A 226 11.29 -8.45 -2.98
N ALA A 227 10.73 -7.42 -3.60
CA ALA A 227 11.21 -6.06 -3.47
C ALA A 227 11.12 -5.61 -2.01
N ASN A 228 12.21 -5.05 -1.49
CA ASN A 228 12.28 -4.69 -0.07
C ASN A 228 11.79 -3.27 0.23
N GLY A 229 11.41 -2.50 -0.80
CA GLY A 229 10.85 -1.15 -0.64
C GLY A 229 11.82 -0.10 -0.05
N VAL A 230 13.09 -0.45 0.15
CA VAL A 230 14.10 0.47 0.70
C VAL A 230 14.44 1.58 -0.30
N ASP A 231 14.46 1.24 -1.56
CA ASP A 231 14.85 2.18 -2.63
C ASP A 231 13.67 3.00 -3.18
N GLY A 232 12.52 2.96 -2.52
CA GLY A 232 11.32 3.78 -2.81
C GLY A 232 10.64 3.53 -4.16
N ASN A 233 11.34 2.98 -5.15
CA ASN A 233 10.85 2.77 -6.51
C ASN A 233 10.83 1.30 -6.96
N THR A 234 11.32 0.38 -6.15
CA THR A 234 11.30 -1.05 -6.49
C THR A 234 10.00 -1.67 -6.00
N VAL A 235 9.15 -2.08 -6.93
CA VAL A 235 7.95 -2.88 -6.69
C VAL A 235 8.18 -4.29 -7.19
N ASP A 236 7.45 -5.25 -6.63
CA ASP A 236 7.41 -6.60 -7.18
C ASP A 236 6.80 -6.58 -8.56
N VAL A 237 7.41 -7.32 -9.48
CA VAL A 237 6.94 -7.47 -10.85
C VAL A 237 6.49 -8.91 -11.08
N PRO A 238 5.20 -9.20 -10.87
CA PRO A 238 4.68 -10.55 -11.02
C PRO A 238 4.77 -11.08 -12.44
N SER A 239 4.98 -12.40 -12.53
CA SER A 239 4.88 -13.16 -13.76
C SER A 239 4.25 -14.52 -13.51
N ALA A 240 3.61 -15.08 -14.53
CA ALA A 240 3.08 -16.43 -14.48
C ALA A 240 3.30 -17.16 -15.79
N TYR A 241 3.51 -18.49 -15.69
CA TYR A 241 3.31 -19.40 -16.81
C TYR A 241 1.90 -19.98 -16.68
N ILE A 242 1.10 -19.79 -17.71
CA ILE A 242 -0.28 -20.26 -17.78
C ILE A 242 -0.46 -21.13 -19.03
N THR A 243 -1.17 -22.24 -18.91
CA THR A 243 -1.59 -23.04 -20.04
C THR A 243 -3.07 -22.76 -20.33
N LEU A 244 -3.36 -22.37 -21.53
CA LEU A 244 -4.71 -22.16 -22.01
C LEU A 244 -5.22 -23.44 -22.68
N SER A 245 -6.46 -23.82 -22.40
CA SER A 245 -7.09 -25.00 -23.00
C SER A 245 -8.57 -24.80 -23.28
N LYS A 246 -9.08 -25.44 -24.33
CA LYS A 246 -10.50 -25.43 -24.67
C LYS A 246 -10.95 -26.84 -24.97
N ALA A 247 -12.00 -27.31 -24.31
CA ALA A 247 -12.54 -28.66 -24.47
C ALA A 247 -11.45 -29.74 -24.39
N GLY A 248 -10.50 -29.61 -23.48
CA GLY A 248 -9.37 -30.53 -23.27
C GLY A 248 -8.22 -30.40 -24.26
N LYS A 249 -8.34 -29.54 -25.30
CA LYS A 249 -7.26 -29.26 -26.26
C LYS A 249 -6.43 -28.07 -25.78
N SER A 250 -5.12 -28.24 -25.68
CA SER A 250 -4.20 -27.14 -25.33
C SER A 250 -4.11 -26.13 -26.49
N LEU A 251 -4.21 -24.85 -26.12
CA LEU A 251 -3.99 -23.69 -27.00
C LEU A 251 -2.55 -23.16 -26.84
N GLY A 252 -1.79 -23.70 -25.90
CA GLY A 252 -0.41 -23.34 -25.62
C GLY A 252 -0.17 -22.87 -24.18
N THR A 253 1.12 -22.85 -23.84
CA THR A 253 1.60 -22.29 -22.56
C THR A 253 2.21 -20.93 -22.83
N TYR A 254 1.70 -19.92 -22.15
CA TYR A 254 2.09 -18.52 -22.30
C TYR A 254 2.85 -18.06 -21.06
N LEU A 255 3.85 -17.21 -21.25
CA LEU A 255 4.41 -16.37 -20.21
C LEU A 255 3.61 -15.06 -20.19
N VAL A 256 2.96 -14.75 -19.08
CA VAL A 256 2.32 -13.46 -18.82
C VAL A 256 3.07 -12.72 -17.70
N SER A 257 3.22 -11.41 -17.82
CA SER A 257 4.00 -10.63 -16.86
C SER A 257 3.55 -9.18 -16.85
N VAL A 258 3.64 -8.54 -15.68
CA VAL A 258 3.49 -7.08 -15.55
C VAL A 258 4.67 -6.34 -16.22
N HIS A 259 5.74 -7.03 -16.54
CA HIS A 259 6.90 -6.46 -17.26
C HIS A 259 6.48 -5.92 -18.64
N PRO A 260 6.74 -4.63 -18.97
CA PRO A 260 6.30 -4.04 -20.24
C PRO A 260 6.82 -4.77 -21.50
N GLN A 261 7.96 -5.47 -21.38
CA GLN A 261 8.55 -6.25 -22.49
C GLN A 261 7.73 -7.48 -22.87
N VAL A 262 6.93 -8.02 -21.96
CA VAL A 262 6.01 -9.13 -22.24
C VAL A 262 4.70 -8.58 -22.79
N GLY A 263 4.11 -7.61 -22.11
CA GLY A 263 2.93 -6.88 -22.55
C GLY A 263 1.71 -7.76 -22.84
N THR A 264 0.76 -7.16 -23.53
CA THR A 264 -0.47 -7.82 -23.99
C THR A 264 -0.17 -8.79 -25.13
N GLN A 265 -0.81 -9.96 -25.13
CA GLN A 265 -0.62 -11.01 -26.14
C GLN A 265 -1.96 -11.47 -26.72
N GLU A 266 -1.98 -11.78 -28.00
CA GLU A 266 -3.17 -12.27 -28.68
C GLU A 266 -3.24 -13.79 -28.60
N VAL A 267 -4.46 -14.30 -28.40
CA VAL A 267 -4.82 -15.72 -28.47
C VAL A 267 -6.05 -15.88 -29.34
N VAL A 268 -5.94 -16.65 -30.39
CA VAL A 268 -7.07 -16.91 -31.30
C VAL A 268 -7.80 -18.18 -30.87
N VAL A 269 -9.10 -18.05 -30.60
CA VAL A 269 -9.98 -19.16 -30.21
C VAL A 269 -11.21 -19.17 -31.09
N ASP A 270 -11.43 -20.28 -31.82
CA ASP A 270 -12.53 -20.42 -32.79
C ASP A 270 -12.57 -19.30 -33.85
N GLY A 271 -11.39 -18.82 -34.25
CA GLY A 271 -11.27 -17.73 -35.23
C GLY A 271 -11.49 -16.34 -34.67
N LYS A 272 -11.73 -16.21 -33.36
CA LYS A 272 -11.91 -14.93 -32.66
C LYS A 272 -10.67 -14.58 -31.85
N PRO A 273 -10.09 -13.36 -32.01
CA PRO A 273 -8.96 -12.93 -31.22
C PRO A 273 -9.41 -12.51 -29.79
N TYR A 274 -8.64 -12.91 -28.81
CA TYR A 274 -8.70 -12.45 -27.42
C TYR A 274 -7.33 -11.93 -27.02
N LEU A 275 -7.30 -10.92 -26.17
CA LEU A 275 -6.06 -10.40 -25.61
C LEU A 275 -5.89 -10.89 -24.18
N ILE A 276 -4.69 -11.34 -23.82
CA ILE A 276 -4.33 -11.72 -22.46
C ILE A 276 -3.23 -10.80 -21.95
N GLU A 277 -3.39 -10.32 -20.74
CA GLU A 277 -2.44 -9.39 -20.09
C GLU A 277 -2.39 -9.63 -18.58
N LEU A 278 -1.21 -9.87 -18.04
CA LEU A 278 -0.99 -9.75 -16.60
C LEU A 278 -0.61 -8.31 -16.30
N ARG A 279 -1.42 -7.64 -15.49
CA ARG A 279 -1.24 -6.23 -15.15
C ARG A 279 -1.54 -5.98 -13.68
N PHE A 280 -1.19 -4.82 -13.16
CA PHE A 280 -1.69 -4.41 -11.86
C PHE A 280 -3.21 -4.23 -11.90
N GLU A 281 -3.89 -4.60 -10.79
CA GLU A 281 -5.36 -4.54 -10.69
C GLU A 281 -5.86 -3.13 -10.97
N ARG A 282 -6.84 -2.99 -11.89
CA ARG A 282 -7.39 -1.71 -12.31
C ARG A 282 -8.71 -1.40 -11.62
N HIS A 283 -8.77 -0.27 -10.96
CA HIS A 283 -9.99 0.27 -10.36
C HIS A 283 -10.53 1.41 -11.22
N TYR A 284 -11.54 1.11 -12.05
CA TYR A 284 -12.15 2.10 -12.94
C TYR A 284 -12.95 3.15 -12.17
N LYS A 285 -12.92 4.38 -12.68
CA LYS A 285 -13.56 5.56 -12.09
C LYS A 285 -14.69 6.06 -13.00
N PRO A 286 -15.74 6.68 -12.40
CA PRO A 286 -16.81 7.31 -13.20
C PRO A 286 -16.38 8.66 -13.82
N TYR A 287 -15.17 9.08 -13.59
CA TYR A 287 -14.54 10.28 -14.12
C TYR A 287 -13.24 9.95 -14.84
N SER A 288 -12.79 10.85 -15.68
CA SER A 288 -11.52 10.72 -16.40
C SER A 288 -10.64 11.97 -16.20
N MET A 289 -9.35 11.78 -16.34
CA MET A 289 -8.34 12.84 -16.36
C MET A 289 -7.54 12.76 -17.65
N LYS A 290 -7.55 13.86 -18.42
CA LYS A 290 -6.71 14.01 -19.60
C LYS A 290 -5.50 14.86 -19.22
N LEU A 291 -4.30 14.40 -19.47
CA LEU A 291 -3.08 15.17 -19.27
C LEU A 291 -2.89 16.15 -20.44
N ILE A 292 -2.91 17.46 -20.15
CA ILE A 292 -2.72 18.52 -21.13
C ILE A 292 -1.23 18.84 -21.27
N ASP A 293 -0.54 19.00 -20.14
CA ASP A 293 0.88 19.41 -20.08
C ASP A 293 1.52 18.79 -18.83
N PHE A 294 2.72 18.24 -18.98
CA PHE A 294 3.54 17.78 -17.86
C PHE A 294 4.84 18.57 -17.83
N ARG A 295 5.18 19.12 -16.66
CA ARG A 295 6.41 19.89 -16.46
C ARG A 295 7.31 19.25 -15.44
N HIS A 296 8.55 19.09 -15.83
CA HIS A 296 9.64 18.64 -14.99
C HIS A 296 10.73 19.72 -14.94
N ASP A 297 10.63 20.64 -13.98
CA ASP A 297 11.61 21.69 -13.79
C ASP A 297 12.80 21.12 -13.02
N LYS A 298 14.02 21.32 -13.54
CA LYS A 298 15.28 20.91 -12.90
C LYS A 298 16.01 22.12 -12.32
N PHE A 299 16.83 21.89 -11.30
CA PHE A 299 17.77 22.92 -10.85
C PHE A 299 18.85 23.15 -11.91
N VAL A 300 19.20 24.42 -12.13
CA VAL A 300 20.20 24.82 -13.15
C VAL A 300 21.52 24.06 -12.92
N GLY A 301 21.97 23.34 -13.96
CA GLY A 301 23.22 22.59 -13.94
C GLY A 301 23.18 21.25 -13.23
N THR A 302 21.99 20.73 -12.90
CA THR A 302 21.82 19.42 -12.25
C THR A 302 20.67 18.63 -12.89
N GLU A 303 20.65 17.31 -12.66
CA GLU A 303 19.49 16.45 -12.98
C GLU A 303 18.46 16.39 -11.83
N MET A 304 18.70 17.13 -10.73
CA MET A 304 17.76 17.15 -9.60
C MET A 304 16.49 17.91 -9.97
N ALA A 305 15.36 17.26 -9.75
CA ALA A 305 14.06 17.86 -9.92
C ALA A 305 13.87 19.03 -8.93
N ARG A 306 13.47 20.17 -9.46
CA ARG A 306 13.03 21.33 -8.70
C ARG A 306 11.53 21.30 -8.45
N ASN A 307 10.78 20.90 -9.46
CA ASN A 307 9.33 20.83 -9.41
C ASN A 307 8.80 19.82 -10.43
N PHE A 308 7.75 19.11 -10.05
CA PHE A 308 6.91 18.35 -10.97
C PHE A 308 5.50 18.93 -10.92
N SER A 309 4.89 19.13 -12.07
CA SER A 309 3.51 19.57 -12.14
C SER A 309 2.79 18.97 -13.35
N SER A 310 1.52 18.69 -13.17
CA SER A 310 0.63 18.16 -14.19
C SER A 310 -0.55 19.08 -14.36
N HIS A 311 -0.77 19.53 -15.57
CA HIS A 311 -1.97 20.26 -15.98
C HIS A 311 -2.93 19.25 -16.58
N VAL A 312 -4.07 19.02 -15.93
CA VAL A 312 -5.04 17.99 -16.32
C VAL A 312 -6.44 18.56 -16.51
N GLN A 313 -7.17 18.02 -17.48
CA GLN A 313 -8.62 18.22 -17.62
C GLN A 313 -9.32 17.11 -16.85
N LEU A 314 -10.09 17.47 -15.82
CA LEU A 314 -10.93 16.57 -15.05
C LEU A 314 -12.35 16.62 -15.62
N THR A 315 -12.85 15.49 -16.10
CA THR A 315 -14.21 15.34 -16.64
C THR A 315 -14.98 14.27 -15.87
N ASP A 316 -16.10 14.66 -15.26
CA ASP A 316 -17.04 13.75 -14.57
C ASP A 316 -18.47 13.99 -15.07
N PRO A 317 -18.96 13.18 -15.99
CA PRO A 317 -20.32 13.31 -16.51
C PRO A 317 -21.39 13.14 -15.43
N THR A 318 -21.14 12.30 -14.41
CA THR A 318 -22.12 12.00 -13.35
C THR A 318 -22.36 13.18 -12.42
N ARG A 319 -21.39 14.09 -12.31
CA ARG A 319 -21.44 15.29 -11.46
C ARG A 319 -21.43 16.58 -12.24
N SER A 320 -21.50 16.50 -13.58
CA SER A 320 -21.42 17.66 -14.48
C SER A 320 -20.18 18.53 -14.22
N VAL A 321 -19.03 17.87 -13.96
CA VAL A 321 -17.75 18.54 -13.76
C VAL A 321 -16.94 18.41 -15.04
N ASP A 322 -16.47 19.56 -15.54
CA ASP A 322 -15.50 19.65 -16.62
C ASP A 322 -14.63 20.88 -16.37
N ARG A 323 -13.39 20.64 -15.91
CA ARG A 323 -12.49 21.74 -15.52
C ARG A 323 -11.02 21.35 -15.59
N GLU A 324 -10.20 22.34 -15.84
CA GLU A 324 -8.76 22.23 -15.76
C GLU A 324 -8.27 22.33 -14.30
N VAL A 325 -7.26 21.52 -13.96
CA VAL A 325 -6.64 21.49 -12.63
C VAL A 325 -5.14 21.37 -12.77
N TYR A 326 -4.41 22.10 -11.93
CA TYR A 326 -2.97 21.96 -11.76
C TYR A 326 -2.66 21.14 -10.51
N ILE A 327 -1.90 20.07 -10.68
CA ILE A 327 -1.42 19.20 -9.60
C ILE A 327 0.09 19.36 -9.53
N SER A 328 0.64 19.67 -8.35
CA SER A 328 2.07 19.78 -8.14
C SER A 328 2.50 19.11 -6.84
N MET A 329 3.81 19.04 -6.56
CA MET A 329 4.37 18.30 -5.42
C MET A 329 3.69 18.63 -4.07
N ASN A 330 3.31 19.89 -3.83
CA ASN A 330 2.68 20.35 -2.58
C ASN A 330 1.23 20.80 -2.73
N GLN A 331 0.65 20.62 -3.92
CA GLN A 331 -0.74 21.00 -4.23
C GLN A 331 -1.47 19.84 -4.88
N PRO A 332 -1.89 18.83 -4.07
CA PRO A 332 -2.63 17.69 -4.58
C PRO A 332 -4.06 18.08 -4.95
N LEU A 333 -4.63 17.41 -5.94
CA LEU A 333 -6.06 17.48 -6.21
C LEU A 333 -6.82 16.58 -5.24
N ARG A 334 -7.91 17.10 -4.66
CA ARG A 334 -8.89 16.28 -3.91
C ARG A 334 -10.19 16.23 -4.69
N TYR A 335 -10.60 15.03 -5.07
CA TYR A 335 -11.82 14.80 -5.83
C TYR A 335 -12.45 13.46 -5.50
N ALA A 336 -13.78 13.43 -5.40
CA ALA A 336 -14.58 12.21 -5.18
C ALA A 336 -14.12 11.34 -3.97
N GLY A 337 -13.58 11.97 -2.92
CA GLY A 337 -13.06 11.27 -1.72
C GLY A 337 -11.66 10.68 -1.90
N GLU A 338 -11.01 10.97 -3.01
CA GLU A 338 -9.63 10.58 -3.33
C GLU A 338 -8.72 11.81 -3.39
N THR A 339 -7.45 11.60 -3.14
CA THR A 339 -6.41 12.64 -3.22
C THR A 339 -5.36 12.20 -4.22
N PHE A 340 -5.07 13.05 -5.20
CA PHE A 340 -4.12 12.82 -6.28
C PHE A 340 -2.86 13.63 -6.01
N TYR A 341 -1.78 12.93 -5.70
CA TYR A 341 -0.48 13.54 -5.45
C TYR A 341 0.42 13.40 -6.67
N GLN A 342 1.16 14.44 -7.00
CA GLN A 342 2.24 14.35 -7.98
C GLN A 342 3.37 13.51 -7.41
N SER A 343 3.45 12.25 -7.78
CA SER A 343 4.38 11.27 -7.19
C SER A 343 5.63 11.08 -8.04
N SER A 344 5.45 10.84 -9.34
CA SER A 344 6.54 10.50 -10.25
C SER A 344 6.18 10.91 -11.69
N PHE A 345 7.01 10.49 -12.62
CA PHE A 345 6.83 10.73 -14.05
C PHE A 345 7.25 9.51 -14.87
N MET A 346 6.78 9.44 -16.10
CA MET A 346 7.14 8.37 -17.03
C MET A 346 8.51 8.61 -17.64
N GLN A 347 9.20 7.53 -17.99
CA GLN A 347 10.53 7.59 -18.59
C GLN A 347 10.54 8.52 -19.82
N GLY A 348 11.52 9.42 -19.87
CA GLY A 348 11.67 10.41 -20.94
C GLY A 348 10.68 11.58 -20.84
N ASP A 349 10.17 11.89 -19.66
CA ASP A 349 9.23 12.99 -19.38
C ASP A 349 7.96 12.96 -20.25
N LYS A 350 7.54 11.73 -20.66
CA LYS A 350 6.41 11.53 -21.57
C LYS A 350 5.03 11.57 -20.90
N GLY A 351 4.99 11.74 -19.60
CA GLY A 351 3.74 11.75 -18.86
C GLY A 351 3.93 11.74 -17.35
N THR A 352 2.82 11.78 -16.65
CA THR A 352 2.75 11.85 -15.19
C THR A 352 2.35 10.51 -14.57
N ILE A 353 2.81 10.28 -13.33
CA ILE A 353 2.31 9.24 -12.45
C ILE A 353 1.78 9.93 -11.20
N LEU A 354 0.47 9.93 -11.04
CA LEU A 354 -0.22 10.46 -9.87
C LEU A 354 -0.46 9.33 -8.87
N GLN A 355 0.04 9.47 -7.64
CA GLN A 355 -0.37 8.59 -6.54
C GLN A 355 -1.78 8.97 -6.09
N VAL A 356 -2.67 8.02 -6.11
CA VAL A 356 -4.08 8.20 -5.74
C VAL A 356 -4.33 7.52 -4.42
N VAL A 357 -4.75 8.30 -3.42
CA VAL A 357 -5.01 7.80 -2.06
C VAL A 357 -6.47 8.03 -1.71
N LYS A 358 -7.18 6.96 -1.39
CA LYS A 358 -8.51 6.98 -0.80
C LYS A 358 -8.40 6.63 0.67
N ASN A 359 -8.45 7.61 1.57
CA ASN A 359 -8.36 7.40 3.01
C ASN A 359 -9.58 8.02 3.71
N PRO A 360 -10.53 7.23 4.22
CA PRO A 360 -11.67 7.77 4.95
C PRO A 360 -11.28 8.46 6.27
N GLY A 361 -10.12 8.09 6.82
CA GLY A 361 -9.57 8.64 8.06
C GLY A 361 -8.70 9.90 7.89
N TRP A 362 -8.56 10.45 6.68
CA TRP A 362 -7.59 11.51 6.37
C TRP A 362 -7.64 12.76 7.27
N LEU A 363 -8.83 13.09 7.80
CA LEU A 363 -9.03 14.25 8.65
C LEU A 363 -8.70 13.98 10.14
N ILE A 364 -8.72 12.71 10.55
CA ILE A 364 -8.55 12.31 11.95
C ILE A 364 -7.22 12.82 12.55
N PRO A 365 -6.05 12.68 11.90
CA PRO A 365 -4.79 13.18 12.43
C PRO A 365 -4.80 14.68 12.71
N TYR A 366 -5.43 15.48 11.83
CA TYR A 366 -5.50 16.94 12.02
C TYR A 366 -6.33 17.31 13.23
N ILE A 367 -7.51 16.69 13.41
CA ILE A 367 -8.37 16.89 14.58
C ILE A 367 -7.63 16.44 15.85
N SER A 368 -7.01 15.28 15.81
CA SER A 368 -6.29 14.69 16.94
C SER A 368 -5.13 15.56 17.40
N CYS A 369 -4.27 16.00 16.49
CA CYS A 369 -3.14 16.88 16.80
C CYS A 369 -3.62 18.23 17.34
N SER A 370 -4.71 18.78 16.79
CA SER A 370 -5.32 20.00 17.32
C SER A 370 -5.83 19.83 18.75
N LEU A 371 -6.49 18.70 19.04
CA LEU A 371 -6.96 18.37 20.39
C LEU A 371 -5.79 18.19 21.36
N VAL A 372 -4.72 17.50 20.97
CA VAL A 372 -3.52 17.33 21.79
C VAL A 372 -2.88 18.69 22.10
N THR A 373 -2.68 19.50 21.05
CA THR A 373 -2.06 20.83 21.19
C THR A 373 -2.89 21.73 22.12
N LEU A 374 -4.20 21.82 21.88
CA LEU A 374 -5.10 22.59 22.74
C LEU A 374 -5.11 22.04 24.18
N GLY A 375 -5.11 20.73 24.34
CA GLY A 375 -5.03 20.06 25.63
C GLY A 375 -3.77 20.44 26.42
N LEU A 376 -2.61 20.45 25.75
CA LEU A 376 -1.34 20.87 26.33
C LEU A 376 -1.35 22.36 26.70
N LEU A 377 -1.84 23.25 25.85
CA LEU A 377 -1.95 24.67 26.10
C LEU A 377 -2.83 24.95 27.34
N VAL A 378 -4.00 24.31 27.40
CA VAL A 378 -4.91 24.41 28.58
C VAL A 378 -4.22 23.88 29.84
N HIS A 379 -3.57 22.70 29.75
CA HIS A 379 -2.88 22.12 30.93
C HIS A 379 -1.77 23.02 31.47
N PHE A 380 -0.88 23.48 30.60
CA PHE A 380 0.22 24.34 31.00
C PHE A 380 -0.26 25.74 31.43
N GLY A 381 -1.28 26.29 30.76
CA GLY A 381 -1.90 27.56 31.13
C GLY A 381 -2.47 27.51 32.54
N ILE A 382 -3.22 26.45 32.91
CA ILE A 382 -3.76 26.27 34.29
C ILE A 382 -2.61 26.15 35.29
N ARG A 383 -1.53 25.44 34.96
CA ARG A 383 -0.36 25.28 35.84
C ARG A 383 0.41 26.57 36.03
N LEU A 384 0.63 27.31 34.94
CA LEU A 384 1.34 28.57 34.92
C LEU A 384 0.60 29.62 35.79
N THR A 385 -0.69 29.80 35.59
CA THR A 385 -1.52 30.74 36.37
C THR A 385 -1.55 30.37 37.82
N ALA A 386 -1.62 29.07 38.17
CA ALA A 386 -1.53 28.62 39.56
C ALA A 386 -0.16 28.90 40.19
N SER A 387 0.93 28.76 39.42
CA SER A 387 2.30 29.06 39.87
C SER A 387 2.51 30.55 40.12
N ILE A 388 2.05 31.40 39.18
CA ILE A 388 2.15 32.88 39.33
C ILE A 388 1.39 33.35 40.56
N ARG A 389 0.14 32.90 40.74
CA ARG A 389 -0.66 33.25 41.93
C ARG A 389 0.01 32.86 43.22
N ARG A 390 0.71 31.71 43.29
CA ARG A 390 1.47 31.30 44.48
C ARG A 390 2.70 32.15 44.77
N LYS A 391 3.30 32.76 43.74
CA LYS A 391 4.46 33.64 43.90
C LYS A 391 4.07 35.08 44.27
N LEU A 392 2.83 35.47 43.98
CA LEU A 392 2.30 36.80 44.28
C LEU A 392 1.55 36.86 45.60
N ALA A 393 1.24 35.71 46.21
CA ALA A 393 0.67 35.56 47.54
C ALA A 393 1.78 35.24 48.57
#